data_2cad29f869441d5483c0294d54733554
#
_entry.id   2cad29f869441d5483c0294d54733554
#
_cell.length_a   1.000
_cell.length_b   1.000
_cell.length_c   1.000
_cell.angle_alpha   90.00
_cell.angle_beta   90.00
_cell.angle_gamma   90.00
#
_symmetry.space_group_name_H-M   'P 1'
#
loop_
_entity.id
_entity.type
_entity.pdbx_description
1 polymer ?
#
loop_
_entity_poly.entity_id
_entity_poly.type
_entity_poly.pdbx_seq_one_letter_code
_entity_poly.pdbx_strand_id
1 'polypeptide(L)'
;MTINFKTPEIRELQPRLLVMGVGGAGGNAINEMIENGMQGVEFIAVNTDAQDLKHSKAKSKIQIGLNLTKGLGAGAKIDIGQAAADESLNDIVNVLQGANMVFIAAGMGGGTGTGAAHVIARAAKELNILTVGVVTLPFLYEGPSRMRRAQIGLEELRKHVDTIIVIPNQNLFKIANEQTPFEESFNLS
;
A
#
# COMPACT_ATOMS: atom_id res chain seq x y z
N MET A 1 -33.25 -2.82 -46.72
CA MET A 1 -32.85 -2.72 -45.32
C MET A 1 -31.65 -3.57 -45.05
N THR A 2 -30.47 -2.98 -45.06
CA THR A 2 -29.23 -3.72 -44.84
C THR A 2 -28.96 -3.77 -43.32
N ILE A 3 -29.07 -4.95 -42.76
CA ILE A 3 -28.71 -5.17 -41.36
C ILE A 3 -27.21 -5.37 -41.32
N ASN A 4 -26.52 -4.35 -40.81
CA ASN A 4 -25.07 -4.44 -40.56
C ASN A 4 -24.82 -5.21 -39.26
N PHE A 5 -24.50 -6.49 -39.39
CA PHE A 5 -23.98 -7.24 -38.28
C PHE A 5 -22.50 -6.88 -38.12
N LYS A 6 -22.22 -6.02 -37.15
CA LYS A 6 -20.83 -5.86 -36.75
C LYS A 6 -20.48 -6.99 -35.79
N THR A 7 -19.53 -7.81 -36.18
CA THR A 7 -18.85 -8.70 -35.25
C THR A 7 -18.31 -7.86 -34.08
N PRO A 8 -18.60 -8.22 -32.82
CA PRO A 8 -18.03 -7.49 -31.70
C PRO A 8 -16.50 -7.52 -31.82
N GLU A 9 -15.92 -6.34 -31.88
CA GLU A 9 -14.46 -6.20 -31.83
C GLU A 9 -13.96 -6.75 -30.49
N ILE A 10 -12.96 -7.62 -30.56
CA ILE A 10 -12.27 -8.06 -29.34
C ILE A 10 -11.52 -6.85 -28.81
N ARG A 11 -12.03 -6.26 -27.76
CA ARG A 11 -11.33 -5.22 -27.03
C ARG A 11 -10.50 -5.88 -25.95
N GLU A 12 -9.19 -5.73 -26.03
CA GLU A 12 -8.34 -6.03 -24.91
C GLU A 12 -8.59 -5.00 -23.83
N LEU A 13 -9.40 -5.38 -22.84
CA LEU A 13 -9.61 -4.58 -21.65
C LEU A 13 -8.39 -4.77 -20.75
N GLN A 14 -7.51 -3.78 -20.74
CA GLN A 14 -6.40 -3.80 -19.81
C GLN A 14 -6.94 -3.48 -18.41
N PRO A 15 -6.74 -4.37 -17.43
CA PRO A 15 -7.17 -4.09 -16.08
C PRO A 15 -6.36 -2.92 -15.51
N ARG A 16 -7.04 -2.07 -14.75
CA ARG A 16 -6.38 -0.98 -14.02
C ARG A 16 -5.92 -1.51 -12.67
N LEU A 17 -4.60 -1.63 -12.52
CA LEU A 17 -3.97 -2.14 -11.30
C LEU A 17 -3.30 -1.00 -10.54
N LEU A 18 -3.58 -0.89 -9.26
CA LEU A 18 -2.98 0.11 -8.38
C LEU A 18 -2.04 -0.56 -7.38
N VAL A 19 -0.94 0.11 -7.08
CA VAL A 19 -0.06 -0.24 -5.97
C VAL A 19 0.04 0.98 -5.07
N MET A 20 -0.53 0.90 -3.88
CA MET A 20 -0.52 1.97 -2.91
C MET A 20 0.53 1.67 -1.83
N GLY A 21 1.52 2.53 -1.73
CA GLY A 21 2.52 2.45 -0.66
C GLY A 21 2.10 3.37 0.49
N VAL A 22 1.79 2.79 1.63
CA VAL A 22 1.19 3.49 2.77
C VAL A 22 2.22 3.61 3.89
N GLY A 23 2.48 4.83 4.32
CA GLY A 23 3.47 5.14 5.33
C GLY A 23 4.90 5.09 4.79
N GLY A 24 5.88 5.19 5.68
CA GLY A 24 7.29 5.23 5.30
C GLY A 24 7.78 3.95 4.61
N ALA A 25 7.53 2.81 5.23
CA ALA A 25 7.98 1.53 4.67
C ALA A 25 7.26 1.19 3.36
N GLY A 26 5.95 1.44 3.29
CA GLY A 26 5.18 1.24 2.06
C GLY A 26 5.67 2.15 0.93
N GLY A 27 5.96 3.41 1.25
CA GLY A 27 6.52 4.37 0.30
C GLY A 27 7.88 3.93 -0.23
N ASN A 28 8.75 3.43 0.64
CA ASN A 28 10.05 2.90 0.22
C ASN A 28 9.90 1.68 -0.69
N ALA A 29 8.96 0.81 -0.39
CA ALA A 29 8.71 -0.37 -1.21
C ALA A 29 8.32 0.00 -2.64
N ILE A 30 7.39 0.95 -2.81
CA ILE A 30 7.00 1.37 -4.16
C ILE A 30 8.09 2.14 -4.88
N ASN A 31 8.93 2.91 -4.17
CA ASN A 31 10.07 3.56 -4.79
C ASN A 31 11.01 2.54 -5.43
N GLU A 32 11.27 1.44 -4.75
CA GLU A 32 12.12 0.37 -5.28
C GLU A 32 11.48 -0.34 -6.48
N MET A 33 10.18 -0.57 -6.43
CA MET A 33 9.45 -1.14 -7.57
C MET A 33 9.55 -0.23 -8.80
N ILE A 34 9.43 1.08 -8.61
CA ILE A 34 9.56 2.07 -9.69
C ILE A 34 10.99 2.08 -10.23
N GLU A 35 11.99 2.08 -9.36
CA GLU A 35 13.41 2.06 -9.77
C GLU A 35 13.76 0.80 -10.56
N ASN A 36 13.14 -0.32 -10.23
CA ASN A 36 13.33 -1.58 -10.94
C ASN A 36 12.54 -1.68 -12.25
N GLY A 37 11.83 -0.61 -12.62
CA GLY A 37 11.17 -0.53 -13.91
C GLY A 37 9.87 -1.32 -14.01
N MET A 38 9.20 -1.60 -12.90
CA MET A 38 7.91 -2.27 -12.92
C MET A 38 6.89 -1.44 -13.71
N GLN A 39 6.23 -2.08 -14.67
CA GLN A 39 5.26 -1.44 -15.56
C GLN A 39 3.89 -2.15 -15.45
N GLY A 40 2.87 -1.50 -16.01
CA GLY A 40 1.52 -2.05 -16.04
C GLY A 40 0.70 -1.76 -14.78
N VAL A 41 1.24 -1.00 -13.85
CA VAL A 41 0.55 -0.60 -12.62
C VAL A 41 0.69 0.90 -12.40
N GLU A 42 -0.25 1.49 -11.68
CA GLU A 42 -0.16 2.86 -11.21
C GLU A 42 0.30 2.87 -9.76
N PHE A 43 1.32 3.65 -9.47
CA PHE A 43 1.86 3.77 -8.12
C PHE A 43 1.31 5.01 -7.42
N ILE A 44 0.87 4.84 -6.19
CA ILE A 44 0.32 5.91 -5.37
C ILE A 44 0.98 5.86 -4.01
N ALA A 45 1.61 6.96 -3.61
CA ALA A 45 2.19 7.11 -2.28
C ALA A 45 1.16 7.76 -1.35
N VAL A 46 0.92 7.15 -0.21
CA VAL A 46 -0.01 7.63 0.80
C VAL A 46 0.74 7.80 2.11
N ASN A 47 0.77 9.00 2.64
CA ASN A 47 1.49 9.25 3.89
C ASN A 47 0.92 10.49 4.61
N THR A 48 1.13 10.54 5.90
CA THR A 48 0.92 11.74 6.72
C THR A 48 2.11 12.68 6.68
N ASP A 49 3.30 12.13 6.43
CA ASP A 49 4.57 12.88 6.43
C ASP A 49 4.80 13.53 5.06
N ALA A 50 4.83 14.87 5.06
CA ALA A 50 5.01 15.64 3.83
C ALA A 50 6.41 15.44 3.21
N GLN A 51 7.43 15.23 4.03
CA GLN A 51 8.79 15.04 3.53
C GLN A 51 8.95 13.69 2.83
N ASP A 52 8.40 12.64 3.39
CA ASP A 52 8.39 11.33 2.76
C ASP A 52 7.70 11.37 1.39
N LEU A 53 6.60 12.11 1.30
CA LEU A 53 5.89 12.29 0.02
C LEU A 53 6.73 13.08 -0.99
N LYS A 54 7.49 14.07 -0.54
CA LYS A 54 8.40 14.82 -1.41
C LYS A 54 9.43 13.93 -2.07
N HIS A 55 9.94 12.95 -1.35
CA HIS A 55 10.95 12.01 -1.83
C HIS A 55 10.38 10.80 -2.55
N SER A 56 9.06 10.67 -2.60
CA SER A 56 8.42 9.57 -3.31
C SER A 56 8.58 9.72 -4.82
N LYS A 57 8.85 8.61 -5.48
CA LYS A 57 8.94 8.51 -6.94
C LYS A 57 7.60 8.24 -7.61
N ALA A 58 6.55 8.03 -6.83
CA ALA A 58 5.22 7.79 -7.35
C ALA A 58 4.68 9.04 -8.06
N LYS A 59 3.99 8.85 -9.17
CA LYS A 59 3.37 9.95 -9.92
C LYS A 59 2.18 10.54 -9.16
N SER A 60 1.46 9.71 -8.42
CA SER A 60 0.32 10.13 -7.61
C SER A 60 0.67 10.04 -6.14
N LYS A 61 0.33 11.09 -5.40
CA LYS A 61 0.63 11.19 -3.98
C LYS A 61 -0.61 11.69 -3.25
N ILE A 62 -0.93 11.06 -2.13
CA ILE A 62 -2.03 11.51 -1.26
C ILE A 62 -1.43 11.78 0.11
N GLN A 63 -1.50 13.04 0.53
CA GLN A 63 -1.20 13.41 1.91
C GLN A 63 -2.47 13.26 2.73
N ILE A 64 -2.47 12.34 3.67
CA ILE A 64 -3.61 12.07 4.53
C ILE A 64 -3.45 12.78 5.87
N GLY A 65 -4.58 13.13 6.47
CA GLY A 65 -4.61 13.73 7.79
C GLY A 65 -3.92 15.08 7.88
N LEU A 66 -4.02 15.91 6.85
CA LEU A 66 -3.34 17.21 6.78
C LEU A 66 -3.67 18.10 7.96
N ASN A 67 -4.93 18.17 8.35
CA ASN A 67 -5.36 18.98 9.50
C ASN A 67 -4.95 18.35 10.83
N LEU A 68 -4.94 17.03 10.88
CA LEU A 68 -4.61 16.29 12.11
C LEU A 68 -3.13 16.31 12.43
N THR A 69 -2.26 16.11 11.44
CA THR A 69 -0.81 15.96 11.65
C THR A 69 0.00 17.16 11.20
N LYS A 70 -0.57 18.03 10.37
CA LYS A 70 0.10 19.20 9.77
C LYS A 70 1.38 18.83 9.03
N GLY A 71 1.43 17.63 8.47
CA GLY A 71 2.57 17.14 7.70
C GLY A 71 3.70 16.54 8.51
N LEU A 72 3.55 16.41 9.82
CA LEU A 72 4.61 15.93 10.73
C LEU A 72 4.60 14.42 10.95
N GLY A 73 3.64 13.70 10.36
CA GLY A 73 3.53 12.25 10.53
C GLY A 73 2.67 11.84 11.72
N ALA A 74 2.51 10.55 11.90
CA ALA A 74 1.64 9.98 12.95
C ALA A 74 2.35 9.72 14.27
N GLY A 75 3.68 9.85 14.32
CA GLY A 75 4.46 9.63 15.54
C GLY A 75 4.33 8.22 16.09
N ALA A 76 4.27 7.22 15.21
CA ALA A 76 4.09 5.79 15.53
C ALA A 76 2.80 5.48 16.31
N LYS A 77 1.78 6.31 16.20
CA LYS A 77 0.47 6.08 16.84
C LYS A 77 -0.53 5.57 15.82
N ILE A 78 -1.06 4.37 16.05
CA ILE A 78 -2.03 3.72 15.16
C ILE A 78 -3.29 4.57 15.03
N ASP A 79 -3.79 5.11 16.12
CA ASP A 79 -5.01 5.91 16.15
C ASP A 79 -4.90 7.14 15.26
N ILE A 80 -3.73 7.78 15.22
CA ILE A 80 -3.49 8.94 14.36
C ILE A 80 -3.43 8.52 12.91
N GLY A 81 -2.79 7.40 12.58
CA GLY A 81 -2.78 6.87 11.22
C GLY A 81 -4.18 6.55 10.71
N GLN A 82 -5.00 5.91 11.53
CA GLN A 82 -6.38 5.60 11.21
C GLN A 82 -7.21 6.87 11.02
N ALA A 83 -7.13 7.81 11.96
CA ALA A 83 -7.87 9.06 11.89
C ALA A 83 -7.44 9.91 10.69
N ALA A 84 -6.17 9.88 10.32
CA ALA A 84 -5.65 10.56 9.15
C ALA A 84 -6.27 10.00 7.86
N ALA A 85 -6.38 8.68 7.75
CA ALA A 85 -7.03 8.05 6.60
C ALA A 85 -8.53 8.37 6.56
N ASP A 86 -9.20 8.36 7.70
CA ASP A 86 -10.62 8.73 7.80
C ASP A 86 -10.84 10.18 7.37
N GLU A 87 -9.98 11.11 7.78
CA GLU A 87 -10.04 12.52 7.37
C GLU A 87 -9.95 12.68 5.86
N SER A 88 -9.11 11.88 5.22
CA SER A 88 -8.80 11.96 3.78
C SER A 88 -9.52 10.91 2.95
N LEU A 89 -10.59 10.32 3.48
CA LEU A 89 -11.28 9.20 2.83
C LEU A 89 -11.77 9.54 1.43
N ASN A 90 -12.24 10.76 1.21
CA ASN A 90 -12.71 11.19 -0.11
C ASN A 90 -11.59 11.15 -1.16
N ASP A 91 -10.40 11.58 -0.80
CA ASP A 91 -9.25 11.55 -1.70
C ASP A 91 -8.84 10.11 -2.00
N ILE A 92 -8.88 9.24 -1.01
CA ILE A 92 -8.58 7.82 -1.16
C ILE A 92 -9.59 7.17 -2.10
N VAL A 93 -10.87 7.41 -1.89
CA VAL A 93 -11.95 6.85 -2.73
C VAL A 93 -11.82 7.34 -4.17
N ASN A 94 -11.53 8.62 -4.37
CA ASN A 94 -11.35 9.18 -5.72
C ASN A 94 -10.26 8.47 -6.50
N VAL A 95 -9.14 8.16 -5.86
CA VAL A 95 -8.04 7.45 -6.50
C VAL A 95 -8.37 5.99 -6.77
N LEU A 96 -9.11 5.36 -5.88
CA LEU A 96 -9.49 3.95 -6.01
C LEU A 96 -10.54 3.69 -7.08
N GLN A 97 -11.40 4.66 -7.37
CA GLN A 97 -12.51 4.46 -8.29
C GLN A 97 -12.06 4.03 -9.68
N GLY A 98 -12.69 2.99 -10.19
CA GLY A 98 -12.39 2.43 -11.50
C GLY A 98 -11.23 1.44 -11.52
N ALA A 99 -10.56 1.21 -10.39
CA ALA A 99 -9.53 0.19 -10.30
C ALA A 99 -10.15 -1.21 -10.26
N ASN A 100 -9.49 -2.16 -10.88
CA ASN A 100 -9.88 -3.57 -10.84
C ASN A 100 -9.24 -4.28 -9.65
N MET A 101 -8.01 -3.89 -9.30
CA MET A 101 -7.25 -4.50 -8.23
C MET A 101 -6.35 -3.46 -7.58
N VAL A 102 -6.18 -3.56 -6.28
CA VAL A 102 -5.24 -2.73 -5.52
C VAL A 102 -4.37 -3.59 -4.62
N PHE A 103 -3.06 -3.33 -4.69
CA PHE A 103 -2.09 -3.85 -3.73
C PHE A 103 -1.81 -2.75 -2.72
N ILE A 104 -1.97 -3.05 -1.45
CA ILE A 104 -1.69 -2.12 -0.36
C ILE A 104 -0.41 -2.57 0.32
N ALA A 105 0.69 -1.84 0.07
CA ALA A 105 1.99 -2.12 0.66
C ALA A 105 2.16 -1.26 1.91
N ALA A 106 2.40 -1.89 3.04
CA ALA A 106 2.58 -1.18 4.30
C ALA A 106 3.51 -1.94 5.24
N GLY A 107 4.30 -1.21 6.00
CA GLY A 107 5.07 -1.78 7.11
C GLY A 107 4.24 -1.70 8.39
N MET A 108 4.00 -2.83 9.01
CA MET A 108 3.27 -2.89 10.27
C MET A 108 4.19 -2.52 11.44
N GLY A 109 3.65 -1.87 12.45
CA GLY A 109 4.37 -1.45 13.66
C GLY A 109 4.60 0.04 13.77
N GLY A 110 4.58 0.78 12.67
CA GLY A 110 4.56 2.24 12.67
C GLY A 110 3.15 2.78 12.93
N GLY A 111 2.96 4.08 12.79
CA GLY A 111 1.65 4.72 12.98
C GLY A 111 0.81 4.75 11.72
N THR A 112 1.34 5.36 10.67
CA THR A 112 0.57 5.60 9.44
C THR A 112 0.21 4.31 8.73
N GLY A 113 1.20 3.48 8.39
CA GLY A 113 0.94 2.23 7.68
C GLY A 113 0.03 1.30 8.45
N THR A 114 0.32 1.12 9.74
CA THR A 114 -0.45 0.24 10.62
C THR A 114 -1.90 0.70 10.77
N GLY A 115 -2.12 1.99 10.92
CA GLY A 115 -3.45 2.56 11.15
C GLY A 115 -4.25 2.85 9.89
N ALA A 116 -3.59 3.25 8.81
CA ALA A 116 -4.28 3.67 7.59
C ALA A 116 -4.58 2.51 6.62
N ALA A 117 -3.76 1.46 6.62
CA ALA A 117 -3.89 0.38 5.64
C ALA A 117 -5.28 -0.26 5.62
N HIS A 118 -5.84 -0.57 6.79
CA HIS A 118 -7.16 -1.20 6.87
C HIS A 118 -8.31 -0.25 6.44
N VAL A 119 -8.16 1.04 6.65
CA VAL A 119 -9.15 2.03 6.19
C VAL A 119 -9.19 2.06 4.66
N ILE A 120 -8.02 2.06 4.03
CA ILE A 120 -7.90 2.02 2.57
C ILE A 120 -8.47 0.70 2.03
N ALA A 121 -8.13 -0.41 2.67
CA ALA A 121 -8.64 -1.73 2.27
C ALA A 121 -10.16 -1.81 2.35
N ARG A 122 -10.73 -1.29 3.42
CA ARG A 122 -12.19 -1.24 3.58
C ARG A 122 -12.83 -0.43 2.47
N ALA A 123 -12.29 0.74 2.15
CA ALA A 123 -12.79 1.58 1.07
C ALA A 123 -12.72 0.85 -0.29
N ALA A 124 -11.63 0.16 -0.56
CA ALA A 124 -11.47 -0.62 -1.78
C ALA A 124 -12.49 -1.75 -1.88
N LYS A 125 -12.73 -2.46 -0.79
CA LYS A 125 -13.74 -3.54 -0.75
C LYS A 125 -15.15 -3.01 -0.98
N GLU A 126 -15.49 -1.88 -0.40
CA GLU A 126 -16.79 -1.23 -0.62
C GLU A 126 -17.00 -0.84 -2.08
N LEU A 127 -15.93 -0.57 -2.82
CA LEU A 127 -15.96 -0.29 -4.25
C LEU A 127 -15.86 -1.55 -5.13
N ASN A 128 -15.92 -2.73 -4.54
CA ASN A 128 -15.78 -4.03 -5.23
C ASN A 128 -14.45 -4.19 -5.95
N ILE A 129 -13.39 -3.65 -5.39
CA ILE A 129 -12.04 -3.79 -5.92
C ILE A 129 -11.37 -4.99 -5.25
N LEU A 130 -10.73 -5.84 -6.06
CA LEU A 130 -9.92 -6.94 -5.52
C LEU A 130 -8.74 -6.35 -4.74
N THR A 131 -8.65 -6.68 -3.47
CA THR A 131 -7.73 -6.03 -2.54
C THR A 131 -6.73 -7.02 -1.97
N VAL A 132 -5.45 -6.73 -2.17
CA VAL A 132 -4.34 -7.56 -1.68
C VAL A 132 -3.48 -6.71 -0.75
N GLY A 133 -3.31 -7.18 0.48
CA GLY A 133 -2.37 -6.56 1.42
C GLY A 133 -0.99 -7.19 1.25
N VAL A 134 0.03 -6.34 1.20
CA VAL A 134 1.44 -6.77 1.20
C VAL A 134 2.11 -6.06 2.36
N VAL A 135 2.34 -6.77 3.45
CA VAL A 135 2.79 -6.15 4.69
C VAL A 135 4.10 -6.77 5.18
N THR A 136 4.90 -5.93 5.80
CA THR A 136 6.10 -6.36 6.50
C THR A 136 5.88 -6.26 8.00
N LEU A 137 6.48 -7.18 8.73
CA LEU A 137 6.48 -7.16 10.20
C LEU A 137 7.82 -6.61 10.70
N PRO A 138 7.82 -5.94 11.87
CA PRO A 138 9.06 -5.47 12.46
C PRO A 138 9.92 -6.64 12.92
N PHE A 139 11.21 -6.40 13.05
CA PHE A 139 12.12 -7.35 13.66
C PHE A 139 11.84 -7.48 15.15
N LEU A 140 12.12 -8.64 15.73
CA LEU A 140 11.96 -8.87 17.16
C LEU A 140 12.75 -7.88 18.02
N TYR A 141 13.92 -7.46 17.55
CA TYR A 141 14.76 -6.51 18.29
C TYR A 141 14.19 -5.07 18.30
N GLU A 142 13.19 -4.78 17.47
CA GLU A 142 12.55 -3.46 17.48
C GLU A 142 11.63 -3.27 18.70
N GLY A 143 11.42 -4.33 19.46
CA GLY A 143 10.76 -4.30 20.75
C GLY A 143 9.34 -4.82 20.72
N PRO A 144 8.83 -5.23 21.92
CA PRO A 144 7.50 -5.82 22.04
C PRO A 144 6.35 -4.86 21.72
N SER A 145 6.52 -3.57 22.00
CA SER A 145 5.49 -2.57 21.70
C SER A 145 5.25 -2.43 20.20
N ARG A 146 6.33 -2.42 19.43
CA ARG A 146 6.23 -2.31 17.96
C ARG A 146 5.60 -3.55 17.35
N MET A 147 6.00 -4.73 17.85
CA MET A 147 5.40 -6.00 17.41
C MET A 147 3.91 -6.07 17.77
N ARG A 148 3.52 -5.57 18.92
CA ARG A 148 2.12 -5.53 19.34
C ARG A 148 1.29 -4.64 18.41
N ARG A 149 1.79 -3.45 18.09
CA ARG A 149 1.14 -2.57 17.11
C ARG A 149 1.01 -3.24 15.75
N ALA A 150 2.07 -3.93 15.32
CA ALA A 150 2.07 -4.64 14.06
C ALA A 150 0.98 -5.71 14.00
N GLN A 151 0.81 -6.47 15.06
CA GLN A 151 -0.21 -7.52 15.13
C GLN A 151 -1.62 -6.96 15.13
N ILE A 152 -1.84 -5.85 15.84
CA ILE A 152 -3.14 -5.16 15.84
C ILE A 152 -3.48 -4.69 14.43
N GLY A 153 -2.55 -4.05 13.75
CA GLY A 153 -2.75 -3.57 12.38
C GLY A 153 -2.98 -4.70 11.39
N LEU A 154 -2.26 -5.80 11.55
CA LEU A 154 -2.42 -6.98 10.70
C LEU A 154 -3.80 -7.60 10.85
N GLU A 155 -4.29 -7.74 12.07
CA GLU A 155 -5.62 -8.29 12.33
C GLU A 155 -6.73 -7.42 11.73
N GLU A 156 -6.62 -6.11 11.90
CA GLU A 156 -7.57 -5.17 11.30
C GLU A 156 -7.53 -5.23 9.76
N LEU A 157 -6.35 -5.29 9.19
CA LEU A 157 -6.21 -5.37 7.73
C LEU A 157 -6.80 -6.68 7.17
N ARG A 158 -6.60 -7.80 7.85
CA ARG A 158 -7.12 -9.11 7.41
C ARG A 158 -8.63 -9.11 7.21
N LYS A 159 -9.35 -8.30 7.97
CA LYS A 159 -10.82 -8.22 7.87
C LYS A 159 -11.29 -7.60 6.56
N HIS A 160 -10.42 -6.87 5.86
CA HIS A 160 -10.80 -6.04 4.73
C HIS A 160 -10.06 -6.37 3.44
N VAL A 161 -9.27 -7.43 3.40
CA VAL A 161 -8.55 -7.85 2.19
C VAL A 161 -9.02 -9.21 1.70
N ASP A 162 -8.87 -9.45 0.42
CA ASP A 162 -9.13 -10.75 -0.19
C ASP A 162 -7.97 -11.71 0.06
N THR A 163 -6.76 -11.19 0.03
CA THR A 163 -5.53 -11.94 0.27
C THR A 163 -4.55 -11.05 0.99
N ILE A 164 -3.76 -11.63 1.88
CA ILE A 164 -2.68 -10.92 2.54
C ILE A 164 -1.38 -11.70 2.38
N ILE A 165 -0.33 -10.98 2.01
CA ILE A 165 1.02 -11.50 1.92
C ILE A 165 1.82 -10.85 3.04
N VAL A 166 2.33 -11.65 3.95
CA VAL A 166 3.10 -11.18 5.10
C VAL A 166 4.57 -11.49 4.86
N ILE A 167 5.39 -10.45 4.87
CA ILE A 167 6.84 -10.57 4.72
C ILE A 167 7.44 -10.32 6.09
N PRO A 168 8.07 -11.33 6.70
CA PRO A 168 8.52 -11.24 8.10
C PRO A 168 9.71 -10.31 8.32
N ASN A 169 10.37 -9.88 7.24
CA ASN A 169 11.57 -9.07 7.34
C ASN A 169 11.55 -7.96 6.30
N GLN A 170 11.51 -6.71 6.74
CA GLN A 170 11.50 -5.53 5.85
C GLN A 170 12.74 -5.48 4.94
N ASN A 171 13.88 -5.97 5.39
CA ASN A 171 15.11 -5.96 4.60
C ASN A 171 15.10 -6.99 3.47
N LEU A 172 14.19 -7.96 3.45
CA LEU A 172 14.08 -8.90 2.34
C LEU A 172 13.76 -8.22 1.02
N PHE A 173 12.92 -7.19 1.04
CA PHE A 173 12.67 -6.37 -0.15
C PHE A 173 13.95 -5.74 -0.67
N LYS A 174 14.78 -5.23 0.22
CA LYS A 174 16.02 -4.55 -0.13
C LYS A 174 17.05 -5.51 -0.67
N ILE A 175 17.19 -6.68 -0.07
CA ILE A 175 18.12 -7.72 -0.49
C ILE A 175 17.74 -8.30 -1.85
N ALA A 176 16.47 -8.56 -2.07
CA ALA A 176 15.95 -9.05 -3.36
C ALA A 176 16.19 -8.03 -4.48
N ASN A 177 16.12 -6.73 -4.19
CA ASN A 177 16.32 -5.67 -5.17
C ASN A 177 17.80 -5.37 -5.48
N GLU A 178 18.73 -5.81 -4.66
CA GLU A 178 20.18 -5.69 -4.90
C GLU A 178 20.72 -6.83 -5.78
N GLN A 179 19.84 -7.50 -6.52
CA GLN A 179 20.17 -8.60 -7.44
C GLN A 179 20.77 -9.86 -6.77
N THR A 180 20.51 -10.02 -5.50
CA THR A 180 20.81 -11.31 -4.84
C THR A 180 19.83 -12.35 -5.38
N PRO A 181 20.32 -13.49 -5.88
CA PRO A 181 19.41 -14.55 -6.31
C PRO A 181 18.43 -14.91 -5.21
N PHE A 182 17.18 -15.15 -5.59
CA PHE A 182 16.10 -15.42 -4.65
C PHE A 182 16.44 -16.56 -3.67
N GLU A 183 17.14 -17.57 -4.15
CA GLU A 183 17.61 -18.70 -3.34
C GLU A 183 18.63 -18.27 -2.27
N GLU A 184 19.50 -17.32 -2.58
CA GLU A 184 20.46 -16.79 -1.60
C GLU A 184 19.78 -15.90 -0.57
N SER A 185 18.72 -15.21 -0.94
CA SER A 185 17.95 -14.38 0.00
C SER A 185 17.33 -15.22 1.11
N PHE A 186 16.91 -16.45 0.83
CA PHE A 186 16.38 -17.36 1.83
C PHE A 186 17.47 -17.97 2.71
N ASN A 187 18.67 -18.13 2.20
CA ASN A 187 19.79 -18.69 2.95
C ASN A 187 20.43 -17.67 3.91
N LEU A 188 20.13 -16.37 3.74
CA LEU A 188 20.63 -15.30 4.58
C LEU A 188 19.75 -15.02 5.80
N SER A 189 18.62 -15.68 5.91
CA SER A 189 17.64 -15.46 7.01
C SER A 189 17.84 -16.44 8.18
#